data_078885659fc806a36d1788947ae1c6a8
#
_entry.id   078885659fc806a36d1788947ae1c6a8
#
_cell.length_a   1.000
_cell.length_b   1.000
_cell.length_c   1.000
_cell.angle_alpha   90.00
_cell.angle_beta   90.00
_cell.angle_gamma   90.00
#
_symmetry.space_group_name_H-M   'P 1'
#
loop_
_entity.id
_entity.type
_entity.pdbx_description
1 polymer ?
#
loop_
_entity_poly.entity_id
_entity_poly.type
_entity_poly.pdbx_seq_one_letter_code
_entity_poly.pdbx_strand_id
1 'polypeptide(L)'
;IQILKIGINDEVYEMYPELKDKRVGLGVANIVLEYLESTDRFKFTEDKAEIKNKMIAQDKASDKGISSNKIEVKGNVILANYFVYIEVYDFSVSEDEVIKGSEGAKITQTTRLGLQIRFVDAQTGEVITGSGLGESNTVKTSSLLDDVDEIKFNQSTIGISTKKSLETASSRVVSKLIKKGVFKE
;
A
#
# COMPACT_ATOMS: atom_id res chain seq x y z
N ILE A 1 11.54 10.05 -0.35
CA ILE A 1 11.44 8.68 0.20
C ILE A 1 11.73 7.65 -0.87
N GLN A 2 12.22 6.50 -0.46
CA GLN A 2 12.33 5.30 -1.28
C GLN A 2 11.52 4.19 -0.64
N ILE A 3 10.58 3.64 -1.38
CA ILE A 3 9.76 2.51 -0.90
C ILE A 3 10.54 1.23 -1.22
N LEU A 4 10.90 0.48 -0.19
CA LEU A 4 11.66 -0.77 -0.33
C LEU A 4 10.77 -2.01 -0.41
N LYS A 5 9.64 -1.99 0.29
CA LYS A 5 8.69 -3.12 0.29
C LYS A 5 7.27 -2.59 0.44
N ILE A 6 6.39 -3.06 -0.43
CA ILE A 6 4.94 -2.96 -0.24
C ILE A 6 4.38 -4.35 -0.46
N GLY A 7 3.59 -4.85 0.47
CA GLY A 7 3.01 -6.17 0.30
C GLY A 7 2.23 -6.66 1.51
N ILE A 8 1.88 -7.91 1.42
CA ILE A 8 1.20 -8.66 2.46
C ILE A 8 2.25 -9.50 3.16
N ASN A 9 2.17 -9.58 4.49
CA ASN A 9 3.04 -10.41 5.32
C ASN A 9 2.87 -11.90 4.95
N ASP A 10 3.96 -12.65 5.02
CA ASP A 10 3.96 -14.07 4.70
C ASP A 10 3.02 -14.87 5.62
N GLU A 11 2.94 -14.54 6.91
CA GLU A 11 2.01 -15.15 7.85
C GLU A 11 0.53 -14.95 7.43
N VAL A 12 0.19 -13.79 6.86
CA VAL A 12 -1.15 -13.53 6.33
C VAL A 12 -1.40 -14.36 5.07
N TYR A 13 -0.38 -14.54 4.22
CA TYR A 13 -0.48 -15.43 3.06
C TYR A 13 -0.61 -16.92 3.44
N GLU A 14 -0.01 -17.34 4.55
CA GLU A 14 -0.17 -18.70 5.06
C GLU A 14 -1.60 -18.96 5.54
N MET A 15 -2.22 -17.97 6.20
CA MET A 15 -3.61 -18.07 6.66
C MET A 15 -4.63 -17.92 5.52
N TYR A 16 -4.30 -17.14 4.48
CA TYR A 16 -5.17 -16.82 3.36
C TYR A 16 -4.44 -16.97 2.01
N PRO A 17 -4.18 -18.22 1.55
CA PRO A 17 -3.45 -18.48 0.30
C PRO A 17 -4.07 -17.81 -0.92
N GLU A 18 -5.38 -17.63 -0.93
CA GLU A 18 -6.16 -17.02 -2.01
C GLU A 18 -5.73 -15.57 -2.30
N LEU A 19 -5.21 -14.86 -1.30
CA LEU A 19 -4.69 -13.51 -1.47
C LEU A 19 -3.49 -13.49 -2.42
N LYS A 20 -2.67 -14.55 -2.38
CA LYS A 20 -1.51 -14.73 -3.27
C LYS A 20 -1.96 -15.07 -4.68
N ASP A 21 -2.86 -16.03 -4.81
CA ASP A 21 -3.37 -16.51 -6.09
C ASP A 21 -4.10 -15.42 -6.88
N LYS A 22 -4.87 -14.58 -6.20
CA LYS A 22 -5.61 -13.47 -6.79
C LYS A 22 -4.77 -12.18 -6.92
N ARG A 23 -3.47 -12.22 -6.64
CA ARG A 23 -2.54 -11.08 -6.72
C ARG A 23 -3.00 -9.84 -5.94
N VAL A 24 -3.66 -10.05 -4.82
CA VAL A 24 -4.21 -8.98 -3.99
C VAL A 24 -3.11 -8.02 -3.50
N GLY A 25 -1.91 -8.55 -3.20
CA GLY A 25 -0.77 -7.74 -2.80
C GLY A 25 -0.38 -6.66 -3.83
N LEU A 26 -0.51 -6.93 -5.14
CA LEU A 26 -0.27 -5.92 -6.18
C LEU A 26 -1.34 -4.82 -6.17
N GLY A 27 -2.60 -5.18 -5.95
CA GLY A 27 -3.68 -4.20 -5.81
C GLY A 27 -3.48 -3.30 -4.60
N VAL A 28 -3.10 -3.87 -3.46
CA VAL A 28 -2.74 -3.12 -2.25
C VAL A 28 -1.58 -2.16 -2.52
N ALA A 29 -0.52 -2.62 -3.19
CA ALA A 29 0.63 -1.80 -3.51
C ALA A 29 0.25 -0.56 -4.36
N ASN A 30 -0.58 -0.75 -5.38
CA ASN A 30 -1.04 0.36 -6.23
C ASN A 30 -1.86 1.39 -5.44
N ILE A 31 -2.79 0.95 -4.59
CA ILE A 31 -3.59 1.84 -3.74
C ILE A 31 -2.69 2.64 -2.80
N VAL A 32 -1.67 2.01 -2.23
CA VAL A 32 -0.73 2.66 -1.31
C VAL A 32 0.08 3.74 -2.03
N LEU A 33 0.63 3.43 -3.20
CA LEU A 33 1.40 4.39 -3.99
C LEU A 33 0.55 5.59 -4.37
N GLU A 34 -0.62 5.37 -4.96
CA GLU A 34 -1.55 6.42 -5.35
C GLU A 34 -1.94 7.32 -4.17
N TYR A 35 -2.21 6.71 -3.02
CA TYR A 35 -2.55 7.47 -1.82
C TYR A 35 -1.40 8.35 -1.33
N LEU A 36 -0.18 7.79 -1.22
CA LEU A 36 0.98 8.56 -0.76
C LEU A 36 1.34 9.68 -1.75
N GLU A 37 1.21 9.46 -3.05
CA GLU A 37 1.39 10.50 -4.06
C GLU A 37 0.35 11.62 -3.91
N SER A 38 -0.91 11.28 -3.65
CA SER A 38 -1.99 12.25 -3.49
C SER A 38 -1.84 13.17 -2.27
N THR A 39 -0.98 12.82 -1.33
CA THR A 39 -0.70 13.66 -0.14
C THR A 39 0.17 14.87 -0.44
N ASP A 40 0.87 14.91 -1.57
CA ASP A 40 1.87 15.92 -1.97
C ASP A 40 2.99 16.17 -0.92
N ARG A 41 3.10 15.29 0.07
CA ARG A 41 4.08 15.42 1.16
C ARG A 41 5.38 14.66 0.91
N PHE A 42 5.38 13.77 -0.08
CA PHE A 42 6.50 12.88 -0.34
C PHE A 42 7.02 13.02 -1.76
N LYS A 43 8.34 13.08 -1.91
CA LYS A 43 9.01 12.90 -3.19
C LYS A 43 9.54 11.48 -3.27
N PHE A 44 9.14 10.76 -4.31
CA PHE A 44 9.57 9.39 -4.54
C PHE A 44 10.89 9.39 -5.33
N THR A 45 11.78 8.49 -4.96
CA THR A 45 13.01 8.23 -5.72
C THR A 45 12.88 6.88 -6.41
N GLU A 46 13.34 6.84 -7.67
CA GLU A 46 13.33 5.59 -8.44
C GLU A 46 14.30 4.58 -7.83
N ASP A 47 13.86 3.35 -7.68
CA ASP A 47 14.64 2.25 -7.10
C ASP A 47 15.13 1.25 -8.13
N LYS A 48 14.52 1.20 -9.33
CA LYS A 48 14.90 0.26 -10.39
C LYS A 48 16.28 0.55 -10.92
N ALA A 49 17.19 -0.38 -10.72
CA ALA A 49 18.58 -0.28 -11.17
C ALA A 49 18.69 0.02 -12.68
N GLU A 50 17.82 -0.54 -13.50
CA GLU A 50 17.79 -0.29 -14.93
C GLU A 50 17.53 1.18 -15.28
N ILE A 51 16.57 1.81 -14.60
CA ILE A 51 16.24 3.22 -14.82
C ILE A 51 17.38 4.12 -14.35
N LYS A 52 17.93 3.84 -13.16
CA LYS A 52 19.11 4.56 -12.65
C LYS A 52 20.30 4.47 -13.59
N ASN A 53 20.57 3.29 -14.15
CA ASN A 53 21.64 3.08 -15.11
C ASN A 53 21.39 3.85 -16.43
N LYS A 54 20.15 3.90 -16.92
CA LYS A 54 19.78 4.69 -18.10
C LYS A 54 19.96 6.20 -17.83
N MET A 55 19.58 6.69 -16.66
CA MET A 55 19.80 8.10 -16.28
C MET A 55 21.28 8.45 -16.26
N ILE A 56 22.13 7.61 -15.65
CA ILE A 56 23.60 7.81 -15.63
C ILE A 56 24.18 7.75 -17.03
N ALA A 57 23.69 6.87 -17.91
CA ALA A 57 24.14 6.77 -19.29
C ALA A 57 23.77 8.02 -20.10
N GLN A 58 22.60 8.59 -19.90
CA GLN A 58 22.16 9.83 -20.54
C GLN A 58 23.00 11.03 -20.08
N ASP A 59 23.31 11.12 -18.81
CA ASP A 59 24.19 12.14 -18.24
C ASP A 59 25.58 12.11 -18.90
N LYS A 60 26.19 10.93 -18.95
CA LYS A 60 27.49 10.72 -19.62
C LYS A 60 27.47 11.02 -21.10
N ALA A 61 26.36 10.77 -21.79
CA ALA A 61 26.21 11.08 -23.22
C ALA A 61 26.05 12.58 -23.44
N SER A 62 25.38 13.27 -22.55
CA SER A 62 25.26 14.74 -22.56
C SER A 62 26.62 15.43 -22.36
N ASP A 63 27.41 14.97 -21.39
CA ASP A 63 28.76 15.51 -21.11
C ASP A 63 29.72 15.31 -22.28
N LYS A 64 29.57 14.25 -23.05
CA LYS A 64 30.39 13.97 -24.24
C LYS A 64 29.93 14.69 -25.50
N GLY A 65 28.91 15.54 -25.44
CA GLY A 65 28.40 16.29 -26.59
C GLY A 65 27.74 15.43 -27.68
N ILE A 66 27.39 14.19 -27.38
CA ILE A 66 26.77 13.22 -28.32
C ILE A 66 25.28 13.53 -28.50
N SER A 67 24.67 14.29 -27.60
CA SER A 67 23.25 14.66 -27.65
C SER A 67 23.08 16.12 -28.07
N SER A 68 22.19 16.36 -29.03
CA SER A 68 21.77 17.71 -29.43
C SER A 68 20.95 18.44 -28.38
N ASN A 69 20.40 17.70 -27.41
CA ASN A 69 19.67 18.22 -26.25
C ASN A 69 20.56 18.10 -25.03
N LYS A 70 21.02 19.22 -24.50
CA LYS A 70 21.65 19.26 -23.19
C LYS A 70 20.58 18.92 -22.14
N ILE A 71 20.47 17.64 -21.78
CA ILE A 71 19.84 17.25 -20.54
C ILE A 71 20.92 17.47 -19.48
N GLU A 72 20.96 18.65 -18.88
CA GLU A 72 21.68 18.83 -17.64
C GLU A 72 20.93 18.04 -16.57
N VAL A 73 21.29 16.78 -16.42
CA VAL A 73 21.05 16.07 -15.17
C VAL A 73 21.99 16.77 -14.20
N LYS A 74 21.50 17.88 -13.62
CA LYS A 74 22.23 18.58 -12.55
C LYS A 74 22.49 17.54 -11.48
N GLY A 75 23.73 17.02 -11.54
CA GLY A 75 24.17 15.87 -10.85
C GLY A 75 23.69 15.83 -9.41
N ASN A 76 23.02 14.85 -9.09
CA ASN A 76 23.02 14.08 -7.86
C ASN A 76 21.76 13.25 -7.93
N VAL A 77 21.93 11.96 -8.06
CA VAL A 77 20.88 11.00 -7.68
C VAL A 77 20.36 11.49 -6.32
N ILE A 78 19.11 11.94 -6.26
CA ILE A 78 18.50 12.36 -5.01
C ILE A 78 18.45 11.12 -4.14
N LEU A 79 19.29 11.09 -3.10
CA LEU A 79 19.27 10.02 -2.12
C LEU A 79 18.00 10.16 -1.27
N ALA A 80 17.37 9.04 -0.98
CA ALA A 80 16.21 9.03 -0.11
C ALA A 80 16.64 9.36 1.34
N ASN A 81 15.93 10.27 1.98
CA ASN A 81 16.13 10.55 3.40
C ASN A 81 15.50 9.44 4.27
N TYR A 82 14.50 8.77 3.75
CA TYR A 82 13.79 7.69 4.44
C TYR A 82 13.57 6.49 3.52
N PHE A 83 13.81 5.31 4.06
CA PHE A 83 13.35 4.05 3.49
C PHE A 83 12.00 3.71 4.07
N VAL A 84 11.07 3.29 3.21
CA VAL A 84 9.69 3.03 3.61
C VAL A 84 9.34 1.58 3.37
N TYR A 85 8.81 0.94 4.40
CA TYR A 85 8.24 -0.39 4.35
C TYR A 85 6.75 -0.28 4.66
N ILE A 86 5.93 -0.91 3.85
CA ILE A 86 4.47 -0.93 4.00
C ILE A 86 4.01 -2.37 3.93
N GLU A 87 3.34 -2.81 4.99
CA GLU A 87 3.00 -4.21 5.14
C GLU A 87 1.60 -4.38 5.71
N VAL A 88 0.82 -5.25 5.09
CA VAL A 88 -0.42 -5.77 5.67
C VAL A 88 -0.03 -6.85 6.66
N TYR A 89 -0.32 -6.63 7.93
CA TYR A 89 0.03 -7.52 9.03
C TYR A 89 -1.18 -8.27 9.61
N ASP A 90 -2.37 -7.84 9.26
CA ASP A 90 -3.62 -8.44 9.72
C ASP A 90 -4.64 -8.43 8.60
N PHE A 91 -5.33 -9.54 8.41
CA PHE A 91 -6.40 -9.69 7.45
C PHE A 91 -7.41 -10.70 7.98
N SER A 92 -8.68 -10.35 7.90
CA SER A 92 -9.75 -11.30 8.23
C SER A 92 -11.00 -11.03 7.39
N VAL A 93 -11.71 -12.10 7.11
CA VAL A 93 -13.04 -12.05 6.52
C VAL A 93 -13.96 -12.83 7.46
N SER A 94 -15.03 -12.17 7.91
CA SER A 94 -16.08 -12.80 8.70
C SER A 94 -17.41 -12.66 8.00
N GLU A 95 -18.27 -13.63 8.19
CA GLU A 95 -19.63 -13.61 7.68
C GLU A 95 -20.61 -13.67 8.86
N ASP A 96 -21.50 -12.68 8.91
CA ASP A 96 -22.60 -12.65 9.86
C ASP A 96 -23.90 -12.92 9.10
N GLU A 97 -24.58 -14.02 9.43
CA GLU A 97 -25.88 -14.32 8.89
C GLU A 97 -26.96 -13.56 9.67
N VAL A 98 -27.64 -12.66 9.01
CA VAL A 98 -28.74 -11.91 9.61
C VAL A 98 -30.02 -12.16 8.85
N ILE A 99 -30.95 -12.88 9.47
CA ILE A 99 -32.37 -13.00 9.13
C ILE A 99 -32.69 -13.96 7.97
N LYS A 100 -33.22 -15.10 8.31
CA LYS A 100 -34.06 -15.96 7.44
C LYS A 100 -35.47 -15.40 7.46
N GLY A 101 -35.85 -14.68 6.40
CA GLY A 101 -37.23 -14.31 6.12
C GLY A 101 -37.75 -15.06 4.91
N SER A 102 -39.01 -14.89 4.57
CA SER A 102 -39.60 -15.46 3.35
C SER A 102 -38.96 -15.03 2.03
N GLU A 103 -38.07 -14.03 2.08
CA GLU A 103 -37.39 -13.42 0.93
C GLU A 103 -35.93 -13.88 0.76
N GLY A 104 -35.45 -14.82 1.59
CA GLY A 104 -34.06 -15.34 1.54
C GLY A 104 -33.19 -14.92 2.75
N ALA A 105 -31.96 -15.38 2.76
CA ALA A 105 -30.97 -15.03 3.77
C ALA A 105 -30.18 -13.79 3.36
N LYS A 106 -29.98 -12.87 4.29
CA LYS A 106 -29.09 -11.72 4.13
C LYS A 106 -27.80 -12.03 4.86
N ILE A 107 -26.70 -12.13 4.11
CA ILE A 107 -25.37 -12.39 4.64
C ILE A 107 -24.58 -11.09 4.58
N THR A 108 -24.04 -10.66 5.71
CA THR A 108 -23.12 -9.56 5.77
C THR A 108 -21.70 -10.11 5.88
N GLN A 109 -20.89 -9.86 4.86
CA GLN A 109 -19.47 -10.20 4.86
C GLN A 109 -18.68 -8.97 5.29
N THR A 110 -17.91 -9.10 6.36
CA THR A 110 -17.02 -8.05 6.87
C THR A 110 -15.58 -8.40 6.53
N THR A 111 -14.92 -7.51 5.78
CA THR A 111 -13.48 -7.61 5.49
C THR A 111 -12.73 -6.60 6.34
N ARG A 112 -11.76 -7.07 7.13
CA ARG A 112 -10.89 -6.26 7.98
C ARG A 112 -9.45 -6.40 7.51
N LEU A 113 -8.72 -5.27 7.45
CA LEU A 113 -7.33 -5.23 7.02
C LEU A 113 -6.53 -4.28 7.93
N GLY A 114 -5.46 -4.81 8.49
CA GLY A 114 -4.47 -4.07 9.26
C GLY A 114 -3.23 -3.79 8.44
N LEU A 115 -2.81 -2.51 8.38
CA LEU A 115 -1.65 -2.06 7.62
C LEU A 115 -0.70 -1.28 8.52
N GLN A 116 0.60 -1.53 8.37
CA GLN A 116 1.66 -0.79 9.04
C GLN A 116 2.56 -0.10 8.02
N ILE A 117 2.89 1.15 8.31
CA ILE A 117 3.90 1.91 7.58
C ILE A 117 5.09 2.13 8.53
N ARG A 118 6.30 1.84 8.03
CA ARG A 118 7.56 2.05 8.75
C ARG A 118 8.44 2.97 7.92
N PHE A 119 8.81 4.10 8.47
CA PHE A 119 9.82 5.01 7.94
C PHE A 119 11.11 4.76 8.70
N VAL A 120 12.16 4.43 7.99
CA VAL A 120 13.50 4.26 8.54
C VAL A 120 14.37 5.41 8.03
N ASP A 121 14.86 6.22 8.91
CA ASP A 121 15.80 7.30 8.57
C ASP A 121 17.06 6.69 7.95
N ALA A 122 17.42 7.13 6.76
CA ALA A 122 18.52 6.55 5.99
C ALA A 122 19.90 6.87 6.59
N GLN A 123 20.02 7.88 7.46
CA GLN A 123 21.26 8.28 8.09
C GLN A 123 21.42 7.68 9.47
N THR A 124 20.35 7.66 10.27
CA THR A 124 20.42 7.29 11.69
C THR A 124 19.89 5.88 11.95
N GLY A 125 19.10 5.32 11.03
CA GLY A 125 18.39 4.07 11.25
C GLY A 125 17.19 4.18 12.19
N GLU A 126 16.84 5.39 12.65
CA GLU A 126 15.69 5.61 13.51
C GLU A 126 14.39 5.22 12.80
N VAL A 127 13.49 4.53 13.52
CA VAL A 127 12.25 4.03 12.95
C VAL A 127 11.05 4.81 13.47
N ILE A 128 10.21 5.28 12.54
CA ILE A 128 8.91 5.88 12.82
C ILE A 128 7.84 4.98 12.23
N THR A 129 6.91 4.53 13.06
CA THR A 129 5.84 3.63 12.62
C THR A 129 4.46 4.24 12.79
N GLY A 130 3.56 3.91 11.87
CA GLY A 130 2.13 4.13 12.02
C GLY A 130 1.39 2.90 11.54
N SER A 131 0.37 2.49 12.27
CA SER A 131 -0.51 1.39 11.88
C SER A 131 -1.96 1.87 11.83
N GLY A 132 -2.75 1.25 10.98
CA GLY A 132 -4.17 1.50 10.84
C GLY A 132 -4.94 0.22 10.62
N LEU A 133 -6.21 0.23 10.99
CA LEU A 133 -7.18 -0.81 10.69
C LEU A 133 -8.25 -0.22 9.78
N GLY A 134 -8.59 -0.94 8.73
CA GLY A 134 -9.70 -0.62 7.85
C GLY A 134 -10.70 -1.77 7.83
N GLU A 135 -11.97 -1.43 7.81
CA GLU A 135 -13.07 -2.36 7.77
C GLU A 135 -14.06 -1.97 6.67
N SER A 136 -14.59 -2.97 5.99
CA SER A 136 -15.56 -2.80 4.92
C SER A 136 -16.55 -3.96 4.94
N ASN A 137 -17.82 -3.63 4.75
CA ASN A 137 -18.91 -4.59 4.79
C ASN A 137 -19.54 -4.72 3.41
N THR A 138 -19.82 -5.95 3.01
CA THR A 138 -20.62 -6.26 1.82
C THR A 138 -21.86 -7.05 2.24
N VAL A 139 -23.00 -6.62 1.76
CA VAL A 139 -24.25 -7.33 1.99
C VAL A 139 -24.58 -8.15 0.75
N LYS A 140 -24.74 -9.46 0.92
CA LYS A 140 -25.24 -10.35 -0.12
C LYS A 140 -26.65 -10.81 0.26
N THR A 141 -27.52 -10.83 -0.72
CA THR A 141 -28.82 -11.48 -0.59
C THR A 141 -28.72 -12.80 -1.38
N SER A 142 -28.87 -13.94 -0.70
CA SER A 142 -28.94 -15.24 -1.37
C SER A 142 -30.38 -15.70 -1.44
N SER A 143 -30.78 -16.26 -2.57
CA SER A 143 -32.01 -17.05 -2.63
C SER A 143 -31.78 -18.38 -1.89
N LEU A 144 -32.84 -18.96 -1.32
CA LEU A 144 -32.81 -20.19 -0.52
C LEU A 144 -32.21 -21.42 -1.22
N LEU A 145 -31.75 -21.28 -2.48
CA LEU A 145 -31.27 -22.36 -3.34
C LEU A 145 -29.77 -22.25 -3.70
N ASP A 146 -29.07 -21.18 -3.26
CA ASP A 146 -27.67 -21.04 -3.55
C ASP A 146 -26.84 -21.65 -2.42
N ASP A 147 -25.97 -22.61 -2.75
CA ASP A 147 -24.96 -23.16 -1.86
C ASP A 147 -24.00 -22.03 -1.42
N VAL A 148 -23.93 -21.80 -0.12
CA VAL A 148 -23.23 -20.65 0.51
C VAL A 148 -21.76 -20.96 0.80
N ASP A 149 -21.22 -22.07 0.31
CA ASP A 149 -19.94 -22.64 0.74
C ASP A 149 -18.67 -21.96 0.18
N GLU A 150 -18.77 -20.92 -0.65
CA GLU A 150 -17.60 -20.18 -1.10
C GLU A 150 -17.54 -18.77 -0.52
N ILE A 151 -16.57 -18.53 0.35
CA ILE A 151 -16.13 -17.16 0.71
C ILE A 151 -15.66 -16.47 -0.57
N LYS A 152 -16.51 -15.70 -1.22
CA LYS A 152 -16.13 -14.94 -2.41
C LYS A 152 -15.37 -13.69 -1.97
N PHE A 153 -14.05 -13.70 -2.11
CA PHE A 153 -13.23 -12.52 -1.96
C PHE A 153 -13.75 -11.40 -2.87
N ASN A 154 -14.25 -10.34 -2.26
CA ASN A 154 -14.67 -9.15 -2.98
C ASN A 154 -13.48 -8.17 -3.03
N GLN A 155 -12.85 -8.04 -4.20
CA GLN A 155 -11.73 -7.11 -4.40
C GLN A 155 -12.10 -5.66 -4.03
N SER A 156 -13.35 -5.27 -4.20
CA SER A 156 -13.82 -3.93 -3.82
C SER A 156 -13.76 -3.70 -2.32
N THR A 157 -14.16 -4.68 -1.50
CA THR A 157 -14.11 -4.56 -0.03
C THR A 157 -12.70 -4.57 0.49
N ILE A 158 -11.81 -5.35 -0.10
CA ILE A 158 -10.38 -5.33 0.22
C ILE A 158 -9.80 -3.95 -0.10
N GLY A 159 -10.12 -3.39 -1.26
CA GLY A 159 -9.68 -2.05 -1.66
C GLY A 159 -10.14 -0.96 -0.68
N ILE A 160 -11.41 -0.97 -0.28
CA ILE A 160 -11.96 -0.01 0.69
C ILE A 160 -11.29 -0.17 2.06
N SER A 161 -11.12 -1.40 2.55
CA SER A 161 -10.46 -1.68 3.83
C SER A 161 -9.00 -1.23 3.81
N THR A 162 -8.29 -1.49 2.70
CA THR A 162 -6.91 -1.03 2.48
C THR A 162 -6.82 0.49 2.54
N LYS A 163 -7.70 1.20 1.84
CA LYS A 163 -7.72 2.67 1.82
C LYS A 163 -7.93 3.24 3.22
N LYS A 164 -8.93 2.78 3.95
CA LYS A 164 -9.21 3.22 5.33
C LYS A 164 -8.04 2.94 6.29
N SER A 165 -7.43 1.76 6.19
CA SER A 165 -6.27 1.39 6.98
C SER A 165 -5.08 2.30 6.68
N LEU A 166 -4.83 2.57 5.40
CA LEU A 166 -3.75 3.42 4.92
C LEU A 166 -3.92 4.87 5.36
N GLU A 167 -5.12 5.44 5.26
CA GLU A 167 -5.44 6.79 5.73
C GLU A 167 -5.09 6.94 7.21
N THR A 168 -5.50 5.97 8.03
CA THR A 168 -5.19 5.97 9.46
C THR A 168 -3.69 5.83 9.74
N ALA A 169 -3.03 4.89 9.07
CA ALA A 169 -1.61 4.64 9.25
C ALA A 169 -0.77 5.85 8.82
N SER A 170 -1.08 6.43 7.65
CA SER A 170 -0.38 7.60 7.10
C SER A 170 -0.56 8.83 7.99
N SER A 171 -1.77 9.11 8.45
CA SER A 171 -2.03 10.22 9.37
C SER A 171 -1.19 10.11 10.64
N ARG A 172 -1.07 8.91 11.21
CA ARG A 172 -0.26 8.66 12.40
C ARG A 172 1.25 8.86 12.15
N VAL A 173 1.75 8.40 11.00
CA VAL A 173 3.16 8.60 10.62
C VAL A 173 3.44 10.07 10.38
N VAL A 174 2.63 10.74 9.56
CA VAL A 174 2.78 12.17 9.25
C VAL A 174 2.77 13.01 10.52
N SER A 175 1.84 12.75 11.45
CA SER A 175 1.78 13.45 12.74
C SER A 175 3.07 13.26 13.57
N LYS A 176 3.67 12.07 13.53
CA LYS A 176 4.94 11.80 14.22
C LYS A 176 6.11 12.50 13.53
N LEU A 177 6.14 12.54 12.19
CA LEU A 177 7.16 13.24 11.41
C LEU A 177 7.10 14.76 11.64
N ILE A 178 5.90 15.35 11.73
CA ILE A 178 5.71 16.77 12.08
C ILE A 178 6.25 17.05 13.48
N LYS A 179 5.86 16.24 14.49
CA LYS A 179 6.35 16.39 15.87
C LYS A 179 7.89 16.30 15.99
N LYS A 180 8.54 15.56 15.08
CA LYS A 180 10.00 15.48 15.00
C LYS A 180 10.64 16.60 14.16
N GLY A 181 9.85 17.52 13.62
CA GLY A 181 10.33 18.64 12.81
C GLY A 181 10.82 18.25 11.41
N VAL A 182 10.46 17.05 10.93
CA VAL A 182 10.83 16.58 9.58
C VAL A 182 10.04 17.34 8.51
N PHE A 183 8.77 17.62 8.77
CA PHE A 183 7.93 18.47 7.93
C PHE A 183 7.69 19.80 8.64
N LYS A 184 7.80 20.89 7.89
CA LYS A 184 7.26 22.19 8.31
C LYS A 184 5.76 22.16 8.16
N GLU A 185 5.04 22.73 9.12
CA GLU A 185 3.60 22.94 9.03
C GLU A 185 3.23 23.76 7.80
#